data_3b20728d0b7150a20ce56c0b5c80a6d0
#
_entry.id   3b20728d0b7150a20ce56c0b5c80a6d0
#
_cell.length_a   1.000
_cell.length_b   1.000
_cell.length_c   1.000
_cell.angle_alpha   90.00
_cell.angle_beta   90.00
_cell.angle_gamma   90.00
#
_symmetry.space_group_name_H-M   'P 1'
#
loop_
_entity.id
_entity.type
_entity.pdbx_description
1 polymer ?
#
loop_
_entity_poly.entity_id
_entity_poly.type
_entity_poly.pdbx_seq_one_letter_code
_entity_poly.pdbx_strand_id
1 'polypeptide(L)'
;MKVAGFGEIMLRLSTDVGKMILQSDRFNVNYGGGEANVLISLSHFGIDTKMITSVSNDDIGKSILRYLRSYDIDTEFVTLSDHRTGIYYLQVGSGIRSSKVIYDRDNSAFCNM
;
A
#
# COMPACT_ATOMS: atom_id res chain seq x y z
N MET A 1 17.50 -0.46 -18.05
CA MET A 1 17.76 -0.17 -16.63
C MET A 1 16.63 -0.71 -15.78
N LYS A 2 16.94 -1.35 -14.68
CA LYS A 2 15.94 -1.90 -13.75
C LYS A 2 16.07 -1.22 -12.39
N VAL A 3 14.96 -0.76 -11.83
CA VAL A 3 14.94 -0.09 -10.53
C VAL A 3 14.20 -0.97 -9.54
N ALA A 4 14.81 -1.22 -8.39
CA ALA A 4 14.20 -1.98 -7.31
C ALA A 4 13.84 -1.06 -6.16
N GLY A 5 12.66 -1.26 -5.57
CA GLY A 5 12.24 -0.57 -4.36
C GLY A 5 12.12 -1.55 -3.21
N PHE A 6 12.66 -1.19 -2.06
CA PHE A 6 12.56 -1.98 -0.83
C PHE A 6 11.79 -1.16 0.20
N GLY A 7 10.62 -1.63 0.56
CA GLY A 7 9.78 -0.90 1.50
C GLY A 7 8.45 -1.58 1.74
N GLU A 8 7.68 -1.05 2.67
CA GLU A 8 6.37 -1.58 3.01
C GLU A 8 5.30 -1.03 2.07
N ILE A 9 4.45 -1.93 1.55
CA ILE A 9 3.20 -1.55 0.90
C ILE A 9 2.05 -1.97 1.81
N MET A 10 1.15 -1.03 2.08
CA MET A 10 0.07 -1.20 3.05
C MET A 10 -1.29 -1.13 2.38
N LEU A 11 -2.27 -1.75 3.03
CA LEU A 11 -3.67 -1.55 2.71
C LEU A 11 -4.08 -0.16 3.21
N ARG A 12 -4.57 0.69 2.32
CA ARG A 12 -5.05 2.02 2.67
C ARG A 12 -6.57 2.02 2.70
N LEU A 13 -7.13 2.36 3.86
CA LEU A 13 -8.56 2.51 4.05
C LEU A 13 -8.86 4.01 4.26
N SER A 14 -9.51 4.62 3.28
CA SER A 14 -9.74 6.06 3.29
C SER A 14 -11.22 6.40 3.36
N THR A 15 -11.53 7.49 4.06
CA THR A 15 -12.88 8.03 4.09
C THR A 15 -13.20 8.75 2.78
N ASP A 16 -14.48 9.01 2.52
CA ASP A 16 -14.86 9.95 1.48
C ASP A 16 -14.33 11.34 1.83
N VAL A 17 -14.08 12.15 0.81
CA VAL A 17 -13.51 13.49 1.00
C VAL A 17 -14.39 14.31 1.97
N GLY A 18 -13.76 14.86 2.99
CA GLY A 18 -14.44 15.71 3.98
C GLY A 18 -15.19 14.97 5.06
N LYS A 19 -15.24 13.63 5.03
CA LYS A 19 -15.94 12.83 6.03
C LYS A 19 -14.97 12.35 7.11
N MET A 20 -15.31 12.52 8.36
CA MET A 20 -14.48 12.07 9.49
C MET A 20 -14.60 10.55 9.66
N ILE A 21 -13.54 9.93 10.19
CA ILE A 21 -13.55 8.49 10.53
C ILE A 21 -14.70 8.17 11.47
N LEU A 22 -14.94 9.03 12.47
CA LEU A 22 -16.02 8.86 13.43
C LEU A 22 -17.41 8.81 12.81
N GLN A 23 -17.57 9.37 11.60
CA GLN A 23 -18.86 9.46 10.90
C GLN A 23 -18.98 8.45 9.78
N SER A 24 -17.88 7.72 9.46
CA SER A 24 -17.85 6.86 8.30
C SER A 24 -18.41 5.49 8.63
N ASP A 25 -19.24 4.97 7.74
CA ASP A 25 -19.74 3.60 7.77
C ASP A 25 -19.07 2.73 6.70
N ARG A 26 -18.14 3.30 5.95
CA ARG A 26 -17.40 2.60 4.90
C ARG A 26 -16.05 3.28 4.66
N PHE A 27 -15.13 2.50 4.05
CA PHE A 27 -13.85 3.01 3.59
C PHE A 27 -13.63 2.66 2.13
N ASN A 28 -12.95 3.54 1.41
CA ASN A 28 -12.45 3.24 0.07
C ASN A 28 -11.14 2.46 0.20
N VAL A 29 -11.00 1.41 -0.59
CA VAL A 29 -9.85 0.51 -0.52
C VAL A 29 -8.83 0.89 -1.57
N ASN A 30 -7.59 1.12 -1.12
CA ASN A 30 -6.45 1.35 -1.98
C ASN A 30 -5.21 0.74 -1.34
N TYR A 31 -4.08 0.86 -2.01
CA TYR A 31 -2.81 0.39 -1.48
C TYR A 31 -1.81 1.52 -1.59
N GLY A 32 -0.86 1.60 -0.66
CA GLY A 32 0.08 2.70 -0.67
C GLY A 32 1.36 2.38 0.09
N GLY A 33 2.39 3.08 -0.31
CA GLY A 33 3.71 3.05 0.28
C GLY A 33 4.61 3.93 -0.56
N GLY A 34 5.57 4.61 0.07
CA GLY A 34 6.43 5.56 -0.64
C GLY A 34 7.16 4.93 -1.80
N GLU A 35 7.79 3.78 -1.56
CA GLU A 35 8.58 3.07 -2.57
C GLU A 35 7.70 2.52 -3.68
N ALA A 36 6.53 1.97 -3.34
CA ALA A 36 5.59 1.46 -4.34
C ALA A 36 5.10 2.60 -5.24
N ASN A 37 4.80 3.75 -4.67
CA ASN A 37 4.34 4.91 -5.44
C ASN A 37 5.41 5.38 -6.43
N VAL A 38 6.68 5.39 -6.01
CA VAL A 38 7.80 5.72 -6.90
C VAL A 38 7.92 4.72 -8.04
N LEU A 39 7.82 3.42 -7.74
CA LEU A 39 7.92 2.38 -8.76
C LEU A 39 6.78 2.47 -9.77
N ILE A 40 5.57 2.77 -9.32
CA ILE A 40 4.43 3.00 -10.22
C ILE A 40 4.72 4.15 -11.18
N SER A 41 5.23 5.26 -10.67
CA SER A 41 5.59 6.40 -11.51
C SER A 41 6.67 6.04 -12.54
N LEU A 42 7.70 5.31 -12.13
CA LEU A 42 8.76 4.88 -13.02
C LEU A 42 8.25 3.92 -14.10
N SER A 43 7.34 3.03 -13.75
CA SER A 43 6.72 2.12 -14.73
C SER A 43 5.94 2.87 -15.79
N HIS A 44 5.29 3.97 -15.44
CA HIS A 44 4.61 4.82 -16.41
C HIS A 44 5.57 5.44 -17.43
N PHE A 45 6.83 5.59 -17.09
CA PHE A 45 7.86 6.07 -18.00
C PHE A 45 8.58 4.95 -18.77
N GLY A 46 8.09 3.72 -18.68
CA GLY A 46 8.67 2.59 -19.39
C GLY A 46 9.93 2.01 -18.75
N ILE A 47 10.20 2.34 -17.50
CA ILE A 47 11.35 1.80 -16.76
C ILE A 47 10.95 0.49 -16.13
N ASP A 48 11.80 -0.55 -16.24
CA ASP A 48 11.58 -1.83 -15.57
C ASP A 48 11.72 -1.65 -14.05
N THR A 49 10.71 -2.10 -13.31
CA THR A 49 10.66 -1.93 -11.85
C THR A 49 10.45 -3.27 -11.15
N LYS A 50 10.97 -3.36 -9.94
CA LYS A 50 10.87 -4.54 -9.08
C LYS A 50 10.59 -4.10 -7.65
N MET A 51 9.66 -4.77 -6.99
CA MET A 51 9.36 -4.52 -5.57
C MET A 51 9.94 -5.63 -4.70
N ILE A 52 10.62 -5.23 -3.64
CA ILE A 52 11.16 -6.15 -2.62
C ILE A 52 10.42 -5.85 -1.33
N THR A 53 9.57 -6.75 -0.90
CA THR A 53 8.75 -6.57 0.30
C THR A 53 8.18 -7.91 0.76
N SER A 54 7.38 -7.87 1.81
CA SER A 54 6.63 -9.02 2.31
C SER A 54 5.21 -8.59 2.62
N VAL A 55 4.24 -9.42 2.25
CA VAL A 55 2.82 -9.19 2.51
C VAL A 55 2.21 -10.44 3.11
N SER A 56 1.01 -10.33 3.65
CA SER A 56 0.33 -11.45 4.28
C SER A 56 -0.02 -12.55 3.27
N ASN A 57 0.03 -13.80 3.72
CA ASN A 57 -0.35 -14.96 2.90
C ASN A 57 -1.86 -15.18 3.00
N ASP A 58 -2.62 -14.25 2.47
CA ASP A 58 -4.08 -14.27 2.46
C ASP A 58 -4.58 -13.44 1.27
N ASP A 59 -5.89 -13.24 1.20
CA ASP A 59 -6.49 -12.50 0.10
C ASP A 59 -6.03 -11.05 0.05
N ILE A 60 -5.69 -10.45 1.19
CA ILE A 60 -5.16 -9.08 1.23
C ILE A 60 -3.79 -9.02 0.56
N GLY A 61 -2.89 -9.92 0.93
CA GLY A 61 -1.56 -9.98 0.30
C GLY A 61 -1.62 -10.28 -1.18
N LYS A 62 -2.51 -11.19 -1.57
CA LYS A 62 -2.72 -11.53 -2.99
C LYS A 62 -3.29 -10.36 -3.78
N SER A 63 -4.14 -9.55 -3.17
CA SER A 63 -4.68 -8.34 -3.79
C SER A 63 -3.57 -7.32 -4.03
N ILE A 64 -2.62 -7.21 -3.11
CA ILE A 64 -1.45 -6.34 -3.28
C ILE A 64 -0.59 -6.81 -4.45
N LEU A 65 -0.37 -8.12 -4.58
CA LEU A 65 0.36 -8.67 -5.73
C LEU A 65 -0.32 -8.30 -7.05
N ARG A 66 -1.63 -8.44 -7.12
CA ARG A 66 -2.39 -8.05 -8.32
C ARG A 66 -2.26 -6.56 -8.61
N TYR A 67 -2.31 -5.74 -7.57
CA TYR A 67 -2.17 -4.30 -7.69
C TYR A 67 -0.80 -3.94 -8.30
N LEU A 68 0.27 -4.50 -7.76
CA LEU A 68 1.63 -4.25 -8.27
C LEU A 68 1.77 -4.73 -9.73
N ARG A 69 1.26 -5.92 -10.03
CA ARG A 69 1.33 -6.48 -11.39
C ARG A 69 0.52 -5.67 -12.39
N SER A 70 -0.56 -5.02 -11.95
CA SER A 70 -1.36 -4.17 -12.83
C SER A 70 -0.57 -2.94 -13.33
N TYR A 71 0.51 -2.59 -12.65
CA TYR A 71 1.44 -1.52 -13.05
C TYR A 71 2.74 -2.06 -13.65
N ASP A 72 2.75 -3.33 -14.03
CA ASP A 72 3.93 -4.00 -14.62
C ASP A 72 5.16 -4.02 -13.70
N ILE A 73 4.93 -3.99 -12.38
CA ILE A 73 6.00 -4.11 -11.40
C ILE A 73 6.30 -5.59 -11.18
N ASP A 74 7.58 -5.97 -11.27
CA ASP A 74 8.03 -7.34 -11.03
C ASP A 74 7.87 -7.69 -9.55
N THR A 75 7.13 -8.77 -9.25
CA THR A 75 6.83 -9.23 -7.90
C THR A 75 7.59 -10.47 -7.49
N GLU A 76 8.64 -10.85 -8.22
CA GLU A 76 9.43 -12.05 -7.93
C GLU A 76 9.98 -12.07 -6.50
N PHE A 77 10.34 -10.90 -5.96
CA PHE A 77 10.90 -10.77 -4.62
C PHE A 77 9.89 -10.27 -3.58
N VAL A 78 8.59 -10.37 -3.87
CA VAL A 78 7.55 -10.16 -2.87
C VAL A 78 7.25 -11.51 -2.24
N THR A 79 7.51 -11.63 -0.93
CA THR A 79 7.28 -12.88 -0.20
C THR A 79 5.93 -12.85 0.51
N LEU A 80 5.31 -14.02 0.60
CA LEU A 80 4.09 -14.19 1.40
C LEU A 80 4.49 -14.66 2.79
N SER A 81 3.94 -14.03 3.81
CA SER A 81 4.31 -14.22 5.21
C SER A 81 3.10 -14.66 6.04
N ASP A 82 3.36 -15.34 7.16
CA ASP A 82 2.31 -15.63 8.15
C ASP A 82 1.93 -14.40 8.97
N HIS A 83 2.69 -13.32 8.87
CA HIS A 83 2.38 -12.06 9.52
C HIS A 83 1.41 -11.24 8.67
N ARG A 84 0.70 -10.32 9.31
CA ARG A 84 -0.32 -9.50 8.65
C ARG A 84 0.29 -8.44 7.73
N THR A 85 -0.51 -8.01 6.76
CA THR A 85 -0.22 -6.80 5.98
C THR A 85 -0.52 -5.58 6.85
N GLY A 86 0.38 -4.59 6.83
CA GLY A 86 0.14 -3.32 7.52
C GLY A 86 -1.03 -2.57 6.91
N ILE A 87 -1.73 -1.82 7.75
CA ILE A 87 -2.90 -1.03 7.35
C ILE A 87 -2.67 0.42 7.78
N TYR A 88 -3.12 1.37 6.99
CA TYR A 88 -3.30 2.71 7.49
C TYR A 88 -4.65 3.28 7.10
N TYR A 89 -5.20 4.07 8.01
CA TYR A 89 -6.49 4.73 7.85
C TYR A 89 -6.24 6.18 7.49
N LEU A 90 -6.86 6.65 6.42
CA LEU A 90 -6.71 8.01 5.96
C LEU A 90 -8.06 8.73 6.05
N GLN A 91 -8.14 9.74 6.91
CA GLN A 91 -9.26 10.66 6.92
C GLN A 91 -8.94 11.77 5.92
N VAL A 92 -9.65 11.79 4.81
CA VAL A 92 -9.39 12.75 3.74
C VAL A 92 -9.95 14.11 4.11
N GLY A 93 -9.07 15.11 4.23
CA GLY A 93 -9.48 16.46 4.56
C GLY A 93 -10.15 17.18 3.41
N SER A 94 -10.86 18.26 3.73
CA SER A 94 -11.54 19.10 2.74
C SER A 94 -11.57 20.53 3.26
N GLY A 95 -11.33 21.49 2.38
CA GLY A 95 -11.30 22.90 2.73
C GLY A 95 -10.20 23.20 3.77
N ILE A 96 -10.59 23.76 4.91
CA ILE A 96 -9.65 24.09 5.99
C ILE A 96 -9.32 22.90 6.89
N ARG A 97 -10.01 21.77 6.71
CA ARG A 97 -9.75 20.56 7.50
C ARG A 97 -8.59 19.80 6.89
N SER A 98 -7.54 19.56 7.65
CA SER A 98 -6.39 18.77 7.20
C SER A 98 -6.71 17.27 7.23
N SER A 99 -5.97 16.51 6.44
CA SER A 99 -6.04 15.05 6.44
C SER A 99 -5.41 14.49 7.72
N LYS A 100 -5.89 13.32 8.14
CA LYS A 100 -5.40 12.62 9.33
C LYS A 100 -5.09 11.18 8.98
N VAL A 101 -3.97 10.67 9.47
CA VAL A 101 -3.52 9.31 9.23
C VAL A 101 -3.37 8.55 10.54
N ILE A 102 -3.89 7.32 10.58
CA ILE A 102 -3.72 6.39 11.69
C ILE A 102 -3.06 5.13 11.12
N TYR A 103 -1.89 4.76 11.67
CA TYR A 103 -1.17 3.56 11.25
C TYR A 103 -1.54 2.38 12.12
N ASP A 104 -1.75 1.23 11.50
CA ASP A 104 -1.96 -0.07 12.14
C ASP A 104 -1.06 -1.09 11.45
N ARG A 105 0.22 -1.07 11.80
CA ARG A 105 1.22 -1.88 11.11
C ARG A 105 2.20 -2.59 12.04
N ASP A 106 1.92 -2.63 13.33
CA ASP A 106 2.76 -3.34 14.29
C ASP A 106 2.83 -4.82 13.93
N ASN A 107 4.03 -5.36 13.97
CA ASN A 107 4.28 -6.78 13.72
C ASN A 107 3.79 -7.23 12.32
N SER A 108 3.87 -6.34 11.35
CA SER A 108 3.46 -6.65 9.98
C SER A 108 4.45 -7.59 9.28
N ALA A 109 4.04 -8.11 8.13
CA ALA A 109 4.89 -8.97 7.30
C ALA A 109 6.20 -8.28 6.95
N PHE A 110 6.16 -7.02 6.55
CA PHE A 110 7.37 -6.27 6.22
C PHE A 110 8.29 -6.11 7.43
N CYS A 111 7.74 -5.84 8.61
CA CYS A 111 8.54 -5.69 9.83
C CYS A 111 9.25 -6.99 10.24
N ASN A 112 8.81 -8.12 9.74
CA ASN A 112 9.33 -9.45 10.06
C ASN A 112 10.14 -10.08 8.92
N MET A 113 10.55 -9.27 7.95
CA MET A 113 11.40 -9.75 6.88
C MET A 113 12.80 -10.10 7.36
#